data_170956d048aa507a1ab7485517b5b32c
#
_entry.id   170956d048aa507a1ab7485517b5b32c
#
_cell.length_a   1.000
_cell.length_b   1.000
_cell.length_c   1.000
_cell.angle_alpha   90.00
_cell.angle_beta   90.00
_cell.angle_gamma   90.00
#
_symmetry.space_group_name_H-M   'P 1'
#
loop_
_entity.id
_entity.type
_entity.pdbx_description
1 polymer ?
#
loop_
_entity_poly.entity_id
_entity_poly.type
_entity_poly.pdbx_seq_one_letter_code
_entity_poly.pdbx_strand_id
1 'polypeptide(L)'
;MLQRYGVPKFHSFLKQIGLTTLNRPSSHYGLSLILGGAEATLWDITSAYANMGRSLNRLPQFPCTLLLSDSISVHRPSFQSGAVWQTFDAIKEVNRPEEIDWRTIPSMQTIAWKTGTSYGFRDAWAVGVTPKYAVGVWVGNATGEGKPGLVGARTAGPVLFDVFNLLPSSPWFERPQGELVEAEICRQSGHLKGRFCEETDTLLILPAGLKTEACPYHHPVSLSANERFRIYENCANSEPVVRRNWFTLPPVWEWYYKQHHPEYRPLPPFKSGCGEDRFQPMQFIYPPMGARIHLPKQMDGSKGQLTVELVHSHPNTTIYWHLAVSYTHLRAHETKA
;
A
#
# COMPACT_ATOMS: atom_id res chain seq x y z
N MET A 1 -3.30 2.45 -6.41
CA MET A 1 -2.15 3.21 -6.97
C MET A 1 -1.99 3.01 -8.47
N LEU A 2 -1.69 1.81 -8.98
CA LEU A 2 -1.42 1.58 -10.40
C LEU A 2 -2.58 2.00 -11.31
N GLN A 3 -3.82 1.81 -10.89
CA GLN A 3 -5.00 2.26 -11.64
C GLN A 3 -5.01 3.78 -11.90
N ARG A 4 -4.53 4.59 -10.94
CA ARG A 4 -4.40 6.06 -11.10
C ARG A 4 -3.14 6.45 -11.88
N TYR A 5 -2.02 5.75 -11.68
CA TYR A 5 -0.76 6.01 -12.37
C TYR A 5 -0.82 5.63 -13.85
N GLY A 6 -1.52 4.56 -14.15
CA GLY A 6 -1.68 3.98 -15.49
C GLY A 6 -0.74 2.82 -15.77
N VAL A 7 -1.31 1.66 -16.12
CA VAL A 7 -0.55 0.43 -16.44
C VAL A 7 0.46 0.66 -17.58
N PRO A 8 0.12 1.35 -18.70
CA PRO A 8 1.07 1.60 -19.77
C PRO A 8 2.30 2.40 -19.34
N LYS A 9 2.10 3.43 -18.50
CA LYS A 9 3.21 4.24 -17.97
C LYS A 9 4.13 3.41 -17.08
N PHE A 10 3.56 2.61 -16.20
CA PHE A 10 4.33 1.76 -15.30
C PHE A 10 5.10 0.67 -16.07
N HIS A 11 4.45 0.03 -17.04
CA HIS A 11 5.10 -0.93 -17.93
C HIS A 11 6.29 -0.31 -18.69
N SER A 12 6.10 0.88 -19.26
CA SER A 12 7.18 1.61 -19.93
C SER A 12 8.33 1.94 -18.97
N PHE A 13 8.01 2.41 -17.77
CA PHE A 13 8.99 2.70 -16.72
C PHE A 13 9.80 1.45 -16.32
N LEU A 14 9.16 0.30 -16.11
CA LEU A 14 9.84 -0.94 -15.78
C LEU A 14 10.84 -1.37 -16.89
N LYS A 15 10.45 -1.22 -18.17
CA LYS A 15 11.38 -1.45 -19.29
C LYS A 15 12.55 -0.48 -19.26
N GLN A 16 12.29 0.79 -19.00
CA GLN A 16 13.33 1.82 -18.92
C GLN A 16 14.33 1.57 -17.80
N ILE A 17 13.92 1.04 -16.65
CA ILE A 17 14.84 0.71 -15.56
C ILE A 17 15.55 -0.64 -15.75
N GLY A 18 15.28 -1.33 -16.86
CA GLY A 18 16.05 -2.49 -17.32
C GLY A 18 15.43 -3.85 -17.10
N LEU A 19 14.10 -3.95 -16.86
CA LEU A 19 13.41 -5.24 -16.89
C LEU A 19 13.27 -5.72 -18.33
N THR A 20 14.11 -6.67 -18.73
CA THR A 20 14.24 -7.12 -20.12
C THR A 20 13.17 -8.12 -20.56
N THR A 21 12.53 -8.78 -19.61
CA THR A 21 11.57 -9.86 -19.83
C THR A 21 10.14 -9.41 -20.13
N LEU A 22 9.86 -8.10 -20.06
CA LEU A 22 8.54 -7.53 -20.34
C LEU A 22 8.24 -7.50 -21.85
N ASN A 23 8.01 -8.67 -22.45
CA ASN A 23 7.87 -8.84 -23.91
C ASN A 23 6.42 -8.69 -24.41
N ARG A 24 5.44 -8.71 -23.50
CA ARG A 24 4.03 -8.58 -23.84
C ARG A 24 3.56 -7.12 -23.72
N PRO A 25 2.48 -6.74 -24.38
CA PRO A 25 1.91 -5.40 -24.23
C PRO A 25 1.40 -5.17 -22.80
N SER A 26 1.33 -3.93 -22.36
CA SER A 26 0.89 -3.56 -21.02
C SER A 26 -0.51 -4.08 -20.65
N SER A 27 -1.40 -4.21 -21.62
CA SER A 27 -2.75 -4.77 -21.47
C SER A 27 -2.75 -6.24 -21.07
N HIS A 28 -1.70 -7.01 -21.43
CA HIS A 28 -1.54 -8.40 -21.03
C HIS A 28 -1.32 -8.54 -19.53
N TYR A 29 -0.50 -7.67 -18.96
CA TYR A 29 -0.17 -7.70 -17.52
C TYR A 29 -1.26 -7.09 -16.64
N GLY A 30 -1.94 -6.07 -17.14
CA GLY A 30 -3.00 -5.40 -16.39
C GLY A 30 -2.54 -4.87 -15.03
N LEU A 31 -3.45 -4.85 -14.06
CA LEU A 31 -3.16 -4.38 -12.69
C LEU A 31 -2.27 -5.34 -11.89
N SER A 32 -2.18 -6.61 -12.30
CA SER A 32 -1.31 -7.59 -11.64
C SER A 32 0.18 -7.25 -11.75
N LEU A 33 0.54 -6.39 -12.72
CA LEU A 33 1.93 -5.96 -12.92
C LEU A 33 2.58 -5.38 -11.65
N ILE A 34 1.83 -4.63 -10.84
CA ILE A 34 2.38 -4.06 -9.58
C ILE A 34 2.49 -5.09 -8.45
N LEU A 35 1.80 -6.21 -8.58
CA LEU A 35 1.82 -7.30 -7.60
C LEU A 35 2.82 -8.41 -7.97
N GLY A 36 3.64 -8.19 -9.02
CA GLY A 36 4.57 -9.19 -9.51
C GLY A 36 3.98 -10.11 -10.58
N GLY A 37 2.91 -9.68 -11.27
CA GLY A 37 2.31 -10.42 -12.39
C GLY A 37 3.11 -10.36 -13.70
N ALA A 38 4.44 -10.24 -13.60
CA ALA A 38 5.37 -10.29 -14.71
C ALA A 38 6.64 -11.03 -14.29
N GLU A 39 7.24 -11.73 -15.25
CA GLU A 39 8.52 -12.39 -15.05
C GLU A 39 9.66 -11.36 -15.11
N ALA A 40 10.70 -11.60 -14.30
CA ALA A 40 11.93 -10.83 -14.31
C ALA A 40 13.12 -11.72 -14.01
N THR A 41 14.30 -11.35 -14.51
CA THR A 41 15.53 -12.03 -14.12
C THR A 41 16.03 -11.52 -12.77
N LEU A 42 16.74 -12.34 -12.02
CA LEU A 42 17.40 -11.93 -10.78
C LEU A 42 18.37 -10.77 -11.04
N TRP A 43 19.05 -10.82 -12.17
CA TRP A 43 19.98 -9.78 -12.61
C TRP A 43 19.28 -8.43 -12.83
N ASP A 44 18.16 -8.41 -13.55
CA ASP A 44 17.44 -7.18 -13.86
C ASP A 44 16.93 -6.49 -12.58
N ILE A 45 16.32 -7.27 -11.68
CA ILE A 45 15.80 -6.73 -10.42
C ILE A 45 16.93 -6.21 -9.55
N THR A 46 18.00 -7.02 -9.35
CA THR A 46 19.15 -6.61 -8.53
C THR A 46 19.83 -5.38 -9.10
N SER A 47 19.97 -5.31 -10.43
CA SER A 47 20.53 -4.14 -11.13
C SER A 47 19.67 -2.88 -10.97
N ALA A 48 18.34 -3.02 -11.00
CA ALA A 48 17.44 -1.90 -10.74
C ALA A 48 17.64 -1.34 -9.32
N TYR A 49 17.72 -2.20 -8.30
CA TYR A 49 18.00 -1.78 -6.93
C TYR A 49 19.42 -1.19 -6.77
N ALA A 50 20.43 -1.74 -7.44
CA ALA A 50 21.75 -1.17 -7.47
C ALA A 50 21.76 0.25 -8.06
N ASN A 51 21.01 0.49 -9.15
CA ASN A 51 20.85 1.82 -9.75
C ASN A 51 20.08 2.79 -8.85
N MET A 52 19.11 2.33 -8.07
CA MET A 52 18.49 3.14 -7.01
C MET A 52 19.53 3.57 -5.97
N GLY A 53 20.37 2.65 -5.47
CA GLY A 53 21.46 2.98 -4.54
C GLY A 53 22.47 3.96 -5.15
N ARG A 54 22.81 3.79 -6.42
CA ARG A 54 23.70 4.73 -7.15
C ARG A 54 23.12 6.14 -7.23
N SER A 55 21.81 6.28 -7.40
CA SER A 55 21.17 7.60 -7.40
C SER A 55 21.35 8.33 -6.07
N LEU A 56 21.27 7.63 -4.95
CA LEU A 56 21.54 8.20 -3.63
C LEU A 56 23.00 8.58 -3.42
N ASN A 57 23.90 7.77 -3.94
CA ASN A 57 25.34 8.04 -3.88
C ASN A 57 25.81 9.08 -4.93
N ARG A 58 24.89 9.68 -5.69
CA ARG A 58 25.18 10.62 -6.79
C ARG A 58 26.11 10.03 -7.86
N LEU A 59 26.07 8.73 -8.03
CA LEU A 59 26.86 8.01 -9.02
C LEU A 59 26.05 7.87 -10.32
N PRO A 60 26.73 7.81 -11.48
CA PRO A 60 26.08 7.54 -12.76
C PRO A 60 25.29 6.25 -12.71
N GLN A 61 24.09 6.25 -13.25
CA GLN A 61 23.26 5.06 -13.41
C GLN A 61 23.56 4.44 -14.76
N PHE A 62 23.92 3.18 -14.78
CA PHE A 62 24.20 2.44 -16.00
C PHE A 62 23.82 0.96 -15.86
N PRO A 63 23.70 0.22 -16.97
CA PRO A 63 23.54 -1.23 -16.91
C PRO A 63 24.63 -1.86 -16.07
N CYS A 64 24.24 -2.73 -15.14
CA CYS A 64 25.21 -3.60 -14.54
C CYS A 64 25.73 -4.54 -15.62
N THR A 65 27.02 -4.60 -15.81
CA THR A 65 27.70 -5.44 -16.80
C THR A 65 28.48 -6.54 -16.09
N LEU A 66 28.58 -7.70 -16.70
CA LEU A 66 29.39 -8.82 -16.19
C LEU A 66 30.87 -8.62 -16.50
N LEU A 67 31.16 -7.96 -17.61
CA LEU A 67 32.54 -7.76 -18.11
C LEU A 67 32.84 -6.28 -18.20
N LEU A 68 34.06 -5.90 -17.84
CA LEU A 68 34.56 -4.51 -18.00
C LEU A 68 34.64 -4.07 -19.47
N SER A 69 34.69 -5.03 -20.40
CA SER A 69 34.71 -4.78 -21.84
C SER A 69 33.35 -4.50 -22.47
N ASP A 70 32.26 -4.69 -21.73
CA ASP A 70 30.94 -4.45 -22.28
C ASP A 70 30.72 -2.97 -22.55
N SER A 71 30.33 -2.62 -23.76
CA SER A 71 30.04 -1.24 -24.13
C SER A 71 28.80 -0.74 -23.40
N ILE A 72 28.98 0.31 -22.61
CA ILE A 72 27.91 0.91 -21.80
C ILE A 72 27.18 1.93 -22.65
N SER A 73 25.99 1.60 -23.16
CA SER A 73 25.08 2.60 -23.72
C SER A 73 24.30 3.28 -22.59
N VAL A 74 24.60 4.55 -22.35
CA VAL A 74 23.97 5.34 -21.29
C VAL A 74 22.65 5.92 -21.81
N HIS A 75 21.56 5.19 -21.64
CA HIS A 75 20.22 5.78 -21.83
C HIS A 75 19.26 5.20 -20.78
N ARG A 76 19.21 5.83 -19.60
CA ARG A 76 18.29 5.40 -18.54
C ARG A 76 17.68 6.56 -17.80
N PRO A 77 16.40 6.43 -17.40
CA PRO A 77 15.79 7.41 -16.55
C PRO A 77 16.57 7.46 -15.24
N SER A 78 16.90 8.65 -14.80
CA SER A 78 17.43 8.84 -13.47
C SER A 78 16.31 8.63 -12.47
N PHE A 79 16.52 7.76 -11.47
CA PHE A 79 15.68 7.73 -10.30
C PHE A 79 15.82 9.07 -9.56
N GLN A 80 14.73 9.61 -9.08
CA GLN A 80 14.74 10.75 -8.16
C GLN A 80 15.30 10.31 -6.81
N SER A 81 16.43 10.89 -6.37
CA SER A 81 17.10 10.48 -5.13
C SER A 81 16.20 10.63 -3.91
N GLY A 82 15.40 11.69 -3.83
CA GLY A 82 14.42 11.86 -2.75
C GLY A 82 13.37 10.74 -2.69
N ALA A 83 12.88 10.28 -3.84
CA ALA A 83 11.90 9.18 -3.90
C ALA A 83 12.56 7.84 -3.51
N VAL A 84 13.78 7.61 -3.96
CA VAL A 84 14.54 6.41 -3.60
C VAL A 84 14.84 6.41 -2.10
N TRP A 85 15.27 7.55 -1.55
CA TRP A 85 15.57 7.68 -0.13
C TRP A 85 14.36 7.34 0.72
N GLN A 86 13.19 7.92 0.43
CA GLN A 86 11.94 7.59 1.13
C GLN A 86 11.54 6.11 1.00
N THR A 87 11.75 5.53 -0.20
CA THR A 87 11.48 4.11 -0.42
C THR A 87 12.40 3.23 0.43
N PHE A 88 13.70 3.51 0.41
CA PHE A 88 14.68 2.74 1.20
C PHE A 88 14.50 2.97 2.69
N ASP A 89 14.14 4.19 3.10
CA ASP A 89 13.84 4.49 4.50
C ASP A 89 12.63 3.68 5.00
N ALA A 90 11.60 3.52 4.17
CA ALA A 90 10.45 2.69 4.50
C ALA A 90 10.78 1.19 4.55
N ILE A 91 11.53 0.67 3.56
CA ILE A 91 11.80 -0.78 3.49
C ILE A 91 12.97 -1.24 4.36
N LYS A 92 13.79 -0.34 4.92
CA LYS A 92 14.78 -0.70 5.95
C LYS A 92 14.11 -1.14 7.26
N GLU A 93 12.87 -0.64 7.51
CA GLU A 93 12.11 -0.94 8.72
C GLU A 93 11.37 -2.29 8.66
N VAL A 94 11.43 -3.01 7.56
CA VAL A 94 10.83 -4.35 7.43
C VAL A 94 11.49 -5.31 8.41
N ASN A 95 10.67 -6.08 9.13
CA ASN A 95 11.16 -7.07 10.09
C ASN A 95 12.02 -8.11 9.39
N ARG A 96 13.19 -8.37 9.98
CA ARG A 96 14.13 -9.38 9.48
C ARG A 96 13.70 -10.78 9.94
N PRO A 97 13.95 -11.82 9.14
CA PRO A 97 13.78 -13.19 9.61
C PRO A 97 14.64 -13.44 10.83
N GLU A 98 14.05 -14.02 11.88
CA GLU A 98 14.75 -14.48 13.08
C GLU A 98 15.41 -13.38 13.94
N GLU A 99 15.38 -12.11 13.53
CA GLU A 99 16.03 -10.99 14.21
C GLU A 99 14.99 -9.94 14.65
N ILE A 100 14.30 -10.20 15.76
CA ILE A 100 13.19 -9.32 16.23
C ILE A 100 13.74 -7.96 16.66
N ASP A 101 14.93 -7.92 17.27
CA ASP A 101 15.50 -6.72 17.89
C ASP A 101 16.69 -6.10 17.12
N TRP A 102 16.80 -6.35 15.83
CA TRP A 102 17.92 -5.87 15.03
C TRP A 102 18.18 -4.36 15.14
N ARG A 103 17.12 -3.57 15.37
CA ARG A 103 17.22 -2.11 15.53
C ARG A 103 17.97 -1.68 16.78
N THR A 104 17.99 -2.51 17.81
CA THR A 104 18.60 -2.23 19.11
C THR A 104 20.05 -2.68 19.17
N ILE A 105 20.52 -3.42 18.17
CA ILE A 105 21.88 -3.95 18.11
C ILE A 105 22.76 -3.05 17.23
N PRO A 106 23.64 -2.19 17.81
CA PRO A 106 24.39 -1.17 17.05
C PRO A 106 25.36 -1.77 16.01
N SER A 107 25.77 -3.02 16.17
CA SER A 107 26.66 -3.71 15.23
C SER A 107 25.96 -4.23 13.99
N MET A 108 24.64 -4.26 13.97
CA MET A 108 23.89 -4.73 12.81
C MET A 108 23.80 -3.67 11.72
N GLN A 109 24.19 -4.06 10.51
CA GLN A 109 24.15 -3.19 9.35
C GLN A 109 22.70 -2.86 8.95
N THR A 110 22.41 -1.59 8.68
CA THR A 110 21.14 -1.16 8.11
C THR A 110 21.07 -1.57 6.64
N ILE A 111 20.00 -2.29 6.27
CA ILE A 111 19.77 -2.81 4.92
C ILE A 111 18.35 -2.47 4.51
N ALA A 112 18.17 -1.78 3.40
CA ALA A 112 16.86 -1.68 2.75
C ALA A 112 16.59 -2.99 2.01
N TRP A 113 15.51 -3.69 2.35
CA TRP A 113 15.26 -4.99 1.74
C TRP A 113 13.78 -5.26 1.49
N LYS A 114 13.52 -6.09 0.48
CA LYS A 114 12.17 -6.47 0.09
C LYS A 114 12.13 -7.91 -0.36
N THR A 115 11.07 -8.62 0.01
CA THR A 115 10.79 -9.97 -0.42
C THR A 115 9.68 -10.03 -1.45
N GLY A 116 9.68 -11.10 -2.23
CA GLY A 116 8.61 -11.50 -3.11
C GLY A 116 8.34 -13.00 -2.98
N THR A 117 7.08 -13.38 -3.19
CA THR A 117 6.66 -14.77 -3.28
C THR A 117 5.68 -14.87 -4.44
N SER A 118 5.98 -15.71 -5.44
CA SER A 118 5.09 -15.89 -6.58
C SER A 118 3.87 -16.74 -6.21
N TYR A 119 2.81 -16.59 -7.01
CA TYR A 119 1.61 -17.41 -6.86
C TYR A 119 1.93 -18.90 -7.00
N GLY A 120 1.41 -19.71 -6.09
CA GLY A 120 1.67 -21.15 -6.05
C GLY A 120 3.02 -21.53 -5.47
N PHE A 121 3.71 -20.62 -4.75
CA PHE A 121 5.00 -20.89 -4.09
C PHE A 121 6.08 -21.41 -5.04
N ARG A 122 6.17 -20.85 -6.24
CA ARG A 122 7.16 -21.23 -7.25
C ARG A 122 8.49 -20.54 -7.06
N ASP A 123 8.43 -19.26 -6.65
CA ASP A 123 9.59 -18.40 -6.51
C ASP A 123 9.55 -17.66 -5.19
N ALA A 124 10.65 -17.69 -4.49
CA ALA A 124 10.91 -16.90 -3.29
C ALA A 124 12.07 -15.93 -3.60
N TRP A 125 11.81 -14.64 -3.44
CA TRP A 125 12.73 -13.56 -3.75
C TRP A 125 13.10 -12.78 -2.52
N ALA A 126 14.34 -12.33 -2.45
CA ALA A 126 14.79 -11.28 -1.53
C ALA A 126 15.80 -10.40 -2.24
N VAL A 127 15.65 -9.08 -2.13
CA VAL A 127 16.63 -8.11 -2.62
C VAL A 127 16.94 -7.14 -1.50
N GLY A 128 18.22 -6.88 -1.27
CA GLY A 128 18.70 -5.96 -0.25
C GLY A 128 19.72 -4.98 -0.82
N VAL A 129 19.76 -3.78 -0.25
CA VAL A 129 20.66 -2.71 -0.69
C VAL A 129 21.27 -1.99 0.51
N THR A 130 22.56 -1.74 0.42
CA THR A 130 23.34 -0.83 1.25
C THR A 130 24.01 0.20 0.35
N PRO A 131 24.68 1.23 0.89
CA PRO A 131 25.40 2.20 0.06
C PRO A 131 26.49 1.58 -0.85
N LYS A 132 27.01 0.41 -0.49
CA LYS A 132 28.09 -0.25 -1.25
C LYS A 132 27.65 -1.45 -2.07
N TYR A 133 26.61 -2.15 -1.64
CA TYR A 133 26.23 -3.44 -2.21
C TYR A 133 24.74 -3.53 -2.48
N ALA A 134 24.40 -4.19 -3.58
CA ALA A 134 23.08 -4.69 -3.85
C ALA A 134 23.16 -6.21 -3.99
N VAL A 135 22.37 -6.93 -3.23
CA VAL A 135 22.33 -8.40 -3.20
C VAL A 135 20.93 -8.84 -3.57
N GLY A 136 20.83 -9.75 -4.54
CA GLY A 136 19.58 -10.41 -4.90
C GLY A 136 19.68 -11.91 -4.66
N VAL A 137 18.62 -12.48 -4.11
CA VAL A 137 18.50 -13.93 -3.86
C VAL A 137 17.19 -14.42 -4.47
N TRP A 138 17.29 -15.48 -5.23
CA TRP A 138 16.17 -16.25 -5.73
C TRP A 138 16.28 -17.71 -5.29
N VAL A 139 15.20 -18.25 -4.76
CA VAL A 139 15.08 -19.65 -4.41
C VAL A 139 13.84 -20.19 -5.10
N GLY A 140 13.99 -21.23 -5.87
CA GLY A 140 12.89 -21.82 -6.65
C GLY A 140 13.32 -23.12 -7.31
N ASN A 141 12.40 -23.70 -8.08
CA ASN A 141 12.66 -24.87 -8.88
C ASN A 141 12.82 -24.48 -10.36
N ALA A 142 13.87 -24.93 -11.00
CA ALA A 142 14.12 -24.68 -12.42
C ALA A 142 13.00 -25.23 -13.34
N THR A 143 12.22 -26.23 -12.88
CA THR A 143 11.04 -26.74 -13.60
C THR A 143 9.81 -25.84 -13.45
N GLY A 144 9.86 -24.82 -12.57
CA GLY A 144 8.71 -23.98 -12.24
C GLY A 144 7.67 -24.66 -11.34
N GLU A 145 7.97 -25.82 -10.77
CA GLU A 145 7.10 -26.50 -9.82
C GLU A 145 7.08 -25.75 -8.48
N GLY A 146 5.85 -25.48 -7.98
CA GLY A 146 5.66 -24.81 -6.68
C GLY A 146 5.90 -25.78 -5.52
N LYS A 147 6.55 -25.30 -4.46
CA LYS A 147 6.74 -26.03 -3.21
C LYS A 147 6.04 -25.31 -2.06
N PRO A 148 5.00 -25.89 -1.43
CA PRO A 148 4.32 -25.29 -0.29
C PRO A 148 5.33 -24.84 0.77
N GLY A 149 5.17 -23.60 1.25
CA GLY A 149 6.08 -23.01 2.24
C GLY A 149 7.32 -22.30 1.66
N LEU A 150 7.52 -22.29 0.34
CA LEU A 150 8.56 -21.52 -0.32
C LEU A 150 8.16 -20.02 -0.31
N VAL A 151 8.50 -19.32 0.76
CA VAL A 151 8.15 -17.91 0.99
C VAL A 151 9.41 -17.06 1.06
N GLY A 152 9.42 -15.93 0.36
CA GLY A 152 10.59 -15.06 0.25
C GLY A 152 11.23 -14.71 1.59
N ALA A 153 10.42 -14.36 2.60
CA ALA A 153 10.93 -14.01 3.93
C ALA A 153 11.60 -15.18 4.67
N ARG A 154 11.12 -16.41 4.45
CA ARG A 154 11.58 -17.60 5.18
C ARG A 154 12.70 -18.36 4.47
N THR A 155 12.82 -18.19 3.18
CA THR A 155 13.80 -18.98 2.38
C THR A 155 14.87 -18.11 1.73
N ALA A 156 14.49 -17.04 1.02
CA ALA A 156 15.45 -16.15 0.38
C ALA A 156 16.00 -15.09 1.37
N GLY A 157 15.20 -14.65 2.34
CA GLY A 157 15.60 -13.65 3.34
C GLY A 157 16.81 -14.07 4.17
N PRO A 158 16.83 -15.23 4.84
CA PRO A 158 18.01 -15.69 5.60
C PRO A 158 19.28 -15.70 4.76
N VAL A 159 19.22 -16.27 3.56
CA VAL A 159 20.37 -16.30 2.62
C VAL A 159 20.84 -14.88 2.26
N LEU A 160 19.92 -13.94 2.08
CA LEU A 160 20.25 -12.54 1.82
C LEU A 160 21.08 -11.95 2.97
N PHE A 161 20.66 -12.14 4.22
CA PHE A 161 21.35 -11.62 5.39
C PHE A 161 22.69 -12.33 5.61
N ASP A 162 22.77 -13.64 5.38
CA ASP A 162 24.05 -14.38 5.44
C ASP A 162 25.06 -13.79 4.46
N VAL A 163 24.66 -13.48 3.23
CA VAL A 163 25.53 -12.82 2.25
C VAL A 163 25.97 -11.44 2.75
N PHE A 164 25.04 -10.62 3.29
CA PHE A 164 25.41 -9.31 3.83
C PHE A 164 26.35 -9.39 5.04
N ASN A 165 26.25 -10.42 5.86
CA ASN A 165 27.15 -10.65 7.01
C ASN A 165 28.58 -10.96 6.57
N LEU A 166 28.77 -11.45 5.35
CA LEU A 166 30.12 -11.68 4.76
C LEU A 166 30.70 -10.42 4.13
N LEU A 167 29.88 -9.39 3.87
CA LEU A 167 30.30 -8.17 3.20
C LEU A 167 30.71 -7.09 4.22
N PRO A 168 31.72 -6.25 3.88
CA PRO A 168 32.07 -5.12 4.73
C PRO A 168 30.90 -4.20 4.99
N SER A 169 30.65 -3.83 6.25
CA SER A 169 29.62 -2.88 6.62
C SER A 169 29.86 -1.49 6.01
N SER A 170 28.80 -0.73 5.89
CA SER A 170 28.84 0.66 5.46
C SER A 170 27.84 1.50 6.29
N PRO A 171 28.11 2.79 6.51
CA PRO A 171 27.11 3.68 7.06
C PRO A 171 25.88 3.72 6.15
N TRP A 172 24.73 4.15 6.69
CA TRP A 172 23.51 4.31 5.90
C TRP A 172 23.64 5.42 4.85
N PHE A 173 22.76 5.41 3.87
CA PHE A 173 22.70 6.46 2.84
C PHE A 173 22.49 7.83 3.46
N GLU A 174 23.20 8.82 2.96
CA GLU A 174 22.95 10.21 3.30
C GLU A 174 21.61 10.68 2.70
N ARG A 175 20.91 11.49 3.47
CA ARG A 175 19.68 12.11 2.99
C ARG A 175 19.99 13.09 1.84
N PRO A 176 19.31 12.97 0.69
CA PRO A 176 19.53 13.88 -0.44
C PRO A 176 19.08 15.29 -0.07
N GLN A 177 20.00 16.25 -0.17
CA GLN A 177 19.72 17.65 0.13
C GLN A 177 18.93 18.30 -1.01
N GLY A 178 17.95 19.14 -0.66
CA GLY A 178 17.17 19.94 -1.60
C GLY A 178 16.08 19.18 -2.39
N GLU A 179 15.97 17.86 -2.23
CA GLU A 179 14.93 17.06 -2.90
C GLU A 179 13.71 16.77 -2.05
N LEU A 180 13.79 17.04 -0.74
CA LEU A 180 12.72 16.81 0.21
C LEU A 180 12.36 18.12 0.90
N VAL A 181 11.08 18.30 1.21
CA VAL A 181 10.53 19.46 1.92
C VAL A 181 9.79 18.97 3.16
N GLU A 182 9.81 19.79 4.20
CA GLU A 182 9.01 19.54 5.40
C GLU A 182 7.55 19.86 5.13
N ALA A 183 6.67 18.99 5.62
CA ALA A 183 5.23 19.20 5.56
C ALA A 183 4.56 18.68 6.83
N GLU A 184 3.52 19.38 7.28
CA GLU A 184 2.66 18.91 8.34
C GLU A 184 1.66 17.89 7.79
N ILE A 185 1.70 16.69 8.34
CA ILE A 185 0.88 15.55 7.95
C ILE A 185 -0.08 15.22 9.09
N CYS A 186 -1.35 15.03 8.76
CA CYS A 186 -2.34 14.56 9.71
C CYS A 186 -1.97 13.14 10.19
N ARG A 187 -1.76 12.96 11.49
CA ARG A 187 -1.33 11.68 12.08
C ARG A 187 -2.30 10.54 11.81
N GLN A 188 -3.60 10.81 11.85
CA GLN A 188 -4.63 9.79 11.70
C GLN A 188 -4.86 9.39 10.25
N SER A 189 -4.77 10.31 9.28
CA SER A 189 -5.10 10.03 7.88
C SER A 189 -3.92 9.88 6.95
N GLY A 190 -2.74 10.35 7.33
CA GLY A 190 -1.56 10.41 6.46
C GLY A 190 -1.65 11.43 5.32
N HIS A 191 -2.69 12.28 5.27
CA HIS A 191 -2.82 13.38 4.31
C HIS A 191 -2.07 14.62 4.81
N LEU A 192 -1.86 15.60 3.94
CA LEU A 192 -1.46 16.93 4.38
C LEU A 192 -2.45 17.44 5.42
N LYS A 193 -1.95 18.21 6.40
CA LYS A 193 -2.77 18.81 7.44
C LYS A 193 -3.94 19.58 6.85
N GLY A 194 -5.15 19.20 7.24
CA GLY A 194 -6.39 19.92 6.96
C GLY A 194 -6.69 20.95 8.05
N ARG A 195 -7.65 21.84 7.78
CA ARG A 195 -8.06 22.91 8.68
C ARG A 195 -8.42 22.43 10.09
N PHE A 196 -8.97 21.23 10.20
CA PHE A 196 -9.52 20.69 11.44
C PHE A 196 -8.67 19.58 12.06
N CYS A 197 -7.45 19.35 11.53
CA CYS A 197 -6.51 18.39 12.10
C CYS A 197 -5.83 18.99 13.33
N GLU A 198 -5.96 18.33 14.47
CA GLU A 198 -5.34 18.74 15.75
C GLU A 198 -4.00 18.06 15.94
N GLU A 199 -3.91 16.77 15.61
CA GLU A 199 -2.67 15.99 15.73
C GLU A 199 -1.97 15.87 14.39
N THR A 200 -0.74 16.40 14.33
CA THR A 200 0.09 16.39 13.13
C THR A 200 1.51 15.99 13.44
N ASP A 201 2.16 15.37 12.45
CA ASP A 201 3.60 15.09 12.44
C ASP A 201 4.26 15.91 11.34
N THR A 202 5.45 16.42 11.58
CA THR A 202 6.26 17.05 10.54
C THR A 202 7.12 15.99 9.88
N LEU A 203 6.83 15.72 8.59
CA LEU A 203 7.53 14.72 7.81
C LEU A 203 8.21 15.37 6.61
N LEU A 204 9.30 14.73 6.18
CA LEU A 204 9.97 15.06 4.92
C LEU A 204 9.26 14.35 3.77
N ILE A 205 8.78 15.10 2.81
CA ILE A 205 8.09 14.58 1.64
C ILE A 205 8.69 15.13 0.34
N LEU A 206 8.41 14.47 -0.78
CA LEU A 206 8.73 15.03 -2.09
C LEU A 206 7.91 16.31 -2.34
N PRO A 207 8.43 17.33 -3.02
CA PRO A 207 7.69 18.56 -3.35
C PRO A 207 6.37 18.30 -4.08
N ALA A 208 6.29 17.21 -4.85
CA ALA A 208 5.04 16.80 -5.49
C ALA A 208 3.94 16.43 -4.48
N GLY A 209 4.31 15.99 -3.28
CA GLY A 209 3.38 15.68 -2.19
C GLY A 209 2.62 16.90 -1.68
N LEU A 210 3.20 18.10 -1.78
CA LEU A 210 2.52 19.35 -1.41
C LEU A 210 1.31 19.68 -2.29
N LYS A 211 1.18 19.02 -3.44
CA LYS A 211 0.05 19.18 -4.37
C LYS A 211 -1.08 18.19 -4.09
N THR A 212 -0.94 17.32 -3.09
CA THR A 212 -2.01 16.40 -2.71
C THR A 212 -3.07 17.11 -1.88
N GLU A 213 -4.25 16.52 -1.79
CA GLU A 213 -5.35 17.07 -1.02
C GLU A 213 -5.02 17.08 0.48
N ALA A 214 -5.43 18.15 1.15
CA ALA A 214 -5.42 18.22 2.60
C ALA A 214 -6.42 17.21 3.19
N CYS A 215 -6.23 16.81 4.43
CA CYS A 215 -7.06 15.82 5.11
C CYS A 215 -8.56 16.18 5.03
N PRO A 216 -9.38 15.35 4.36
CA PRO A 216 -10.80 15.58 4.23
C PRO A 216 -11.63 14.90 5.34
N TYR A 217 -10.98 14.23 6.30
CA TYR A 217 -11.64 13.36 7.25
C TYR A 217 -11.91 13.99 8.62
N HIS A 218 -11.33 15.16 8.91
CA HIS A 218 -11.63 15.89 10.13
C HIS A 218 -12.70 16.94 9.87
N HIS A 219 -13.79 16.84 10.62
CA HIS A 219 -14.92 17.75 10.51
C HIS A 219 -15.30 18.30 11.88
N PRO A 220 -15.69 19.59 11.98
CA PRO A 220 -16.26 20.12 13.20
C PRO A 220 -17.64 19.50 13.44
N VAL A 221 -17.85 18.97 14.63
CA VAL A 221 -19.12 18.43 15.07
C VAL A 221 -19.58 19.09 16.34
N SER A 222 -20.87 19.35 16.46
CA SER A 222 -21.50 19.85 17.66
C SER A 222 -22.10 18.69 18.45
N LEU A 223 -21.70 18.58 19.70
CA LEU A 223 -22.07 17.48 20.60
C LEU A 223 -22.85 18.02 21.81
N SER A 224 -23.67 17.15 22.40
CA SER A 224 -24.26 17.36 23.71
C SER A 224 -23.18 17.52 24.79
N ALA A 225 -23.52 18.10 25.94
CA ALA A 225 -22.59 18.31 27.05
C ALA A 225 -21.85 17.02 27.51
N ASN A 226 -22.46 15.88 27.38
CA ASN A 226 -21.87 14.56 27.71
C ASN A 226 -21.17 13.89 26.51
N GLU A 227 -21.06 14.57 25.39
CA GLU A 227 -20.44 14.11 24.12
C GLU A 227 -21.04 12.81 23.55
N ARG A 228 -22.22 12.38 24.01
CA ARG A 228 -22.83 11.13 23.58
C ARG A 228 -23.68 11.26 22.31
N PHE A 229 -24.13 12.48 21.99
CA PHE A 229 -25.00 12.73 20.85
C PHE A 229 -24.55 13.93 20.06
N ARG A 230 -24.73 13.88 18.75
CA ARG A 230 -24.63 15.04 17.88
C ARG A 230 -25.91 15.87 17.98
N ILE A 231 -25.76 17.18 17.93
CA ILE A 231 -26.87 18.12 17.92
C ILE A 231 -26.62 19.20 16.86
N TYR A 232 -27.68 19.64 16.17
CA TYR A 232 -27.60 20.87 15.37
C TYR A 232 -27.83 22.09 16.26
N GLU A 233 -27.29 23.25 15.86
CA GLU A 233 -27.38 24.51 16.62
C GLU A 233 -28.82 24.94 16.88
N ASN A 234 -29.74 24.67 15.96
CA ASN A 234 -31.20 24.94 16.10
C ASN A 234 -31.92 23.99 17.06
N CYS A 235 -31.27 22.93 17.52
CA CYS A 235 -31.80 21.95 18.46
C CYS A 235 -31.29 22.14 19.88
N ALA A 236 -30.38 23.09 20.07
CA ALA A 236 -29.71 23.38 21.34
C ALA A 236 -30.61 24.18 22.30
N ASN A 237 -31.88 23.77 22.46
CA ASN A 237 -32.81 24.36 23.42
C ASN A 237 -32.19 24.23 24.84
N SER A 238 -31.41 25.21 25.25
CA SER A 238 -30.85 25.38 26.61
C SER A 238 -29.74 24.43 27.07
N GLU A 239 -29.27 23.50 26.25
CA GLU A 239 -28.14 22.64 26.63
C GLU A 239 -26.80 23.23 26.11
N PRO A 240 -25.72 23.15 26.91
CA PRO A 240 -24.40 23.57 26.44
C PRO A 240 -23.94 22.66 25.31
N VAL A 241 -23.48 23.27 24.22
CA VAL A 241 -22.96 22.61 23.03
C VAL A 241 -21.44 22.56 23.10
N VAL A 242 -20.89 21.37 22.99
CA VAL A 242 -19.43 21.16 22.90
C VAL A 242 -19.07 20.97 21.43
N ARG A 243 -18.14 21.79 20.92
CA ARG A 243 -17.61 21.63 19.56
C ARG A 243 -16.31 20.84 19.60
N ARG A 244 -16.21 19.82 18.75
CA ARG A 244 -15.01 18.98 18.58
C ARG A 244 -14.68 18.80 17.11
N ASN A 245 -13.41 18.67 16.79
CA ASN A 245 -12.97 18.20 15.49
C ASN A 245 -12.94 16.66 15.52
N TRP A 246 -13.77 16.04 14.73
CA TRP A 246 -13.94 14.59 14.74
C TRP A 246 -13.36 13.94 13.49
N PHE A 247 -12.58 12.88 13.68
CA PHE A 247 -12.05 12.07 12.59
C PHE A 247 -13.09 11.05 12.16
N THR A 248 -13.56 11.16 10.90
CA THR A 248 -14.59 10.28 10.33
C THR A 248 -14.11 9.69 9.04
N LEU A 249 -14.31 8.40 8.86
CA LEU A 249 -13.95 7.69 7.64
C LEU A 249 -15.21 7.21 6.91
N PRO A 250 -15.15 7.05 5.58
CA PRO A 250 -16.20 6.33 4.84
C PRO A 250 -16.38 4.92 5.42
N PRO A 251 -17.61 4.33 5.37
CA PRO A 251 -17.94 3.08 6.06
C PRO A 251 -16.97 1.92 5.82
N VAL A 252 -16.55 1.71 4.57
CA VAL A 252 -15.56 0.65 4.24
C VAL A 252 -14.21 0.91 4.87
N TRP A 253 -13.72 2.14 4.82
CA TRP A 253 -12.43 2.50 5.41
C TRP A 253 -12.48 2.47 6.91
N GLU A 254 -13.58 2.92 7.51
CA GLU A 254 -13.84 2.84 8.94
C GLU A 254 -13.79 1.39 9.44
N TRP A 255 -14.41 0.46 8.70
CA TRP A 255 -14.43 -0.95 9.05
C TRP A 255 -13.02 -1.55 9.10
N TYR A 256 -12.18 -1.29 8.09
CA TYR A 256 -10.79 -1.75 8.10
C TYR A 256 -9.92 -1.03 9.14
N TYR A 257 -10.11 0.27 9.30
CA TYR A 257 -9.33 1.09 10.21
C TYR A 257 -9.50 0.65 11.67
N LYS A 258 -10.72 0.39 12.09
CA LYS A 258 -11.06 -0.10 13.45
C LYS A 258 -10.35 -1.40 13.84
N GLN A 259 -10.03 -2.27 12.88
CA GLN A 259 -9.36 -3.54 13.16
C GLN A 259 -7.91 -3.35 13.64
N HIS A 260 -7.29 -2.23 13.27
CA HIS A 260 -5.90 -1.92 13.60
C HIS A 260 -5.76 -0.72 14.55
N HIS A 261 -6.85 -0.02 14.82
CA HIS A 261 -6.91 1.20 15.63
C HIS A 261 -8.03 1.11 16.67
N PRO A 262 -7.80 0.40 17.79
CA PRO A 262 -8.81 0.23 18.85
C PRO A 262 -9.20 1.55 19.51
N GLU A 263 -8.36 2.58 19.40
CA GLU A 263 -8.62 3.95 19.89
C GLU A 263 -9.62 4.73 19.02
N TYR A 264 -9.95 4.25 17.82
CA TYR A 264 -10.87 4.93 16.92
C TYR A 264 -12.28 5.06 17.53
N ARG A 265 -12.80 6.28 17.54
CA ARG A 265 -14.14 6.57 18.03
C ARG A 265 -15.10 6.85 16.87
N PRO A 266 -16.11 5.99 16.67
CA PRO A 266 -17.17 6.26 15.70
C PRO A 266 -17.88 7.57 15.99
N LEU A 267 -18.41 8.21 14.96
CA LEU A 267 -19.18 9.42 15.10
C LEU A 267 -20.45 9.15 15.94
N PRO A 268 -20.70 9.89 17.03
CA PRO A 268 -21.90 9.69 17.84
C PRO A 268 -23.20 9.84 17.04
N PRO A 269 -24.27 9.14 17.39
CA PRO A 269 -25.57 9.31 16.73
C PRO A 269 -26.15 10.69 17.02
N PHE A 270 -27.10 11.13 16.20
CA PHE A 270 -27.85 12.33 16.51
C PHE A 270 -28.77 12.13 17.71
N LYS A 271 -28.95 13.18 18.51
CA LYS A 271 -30.00 13.22 19.54
C LYS A 271 -31.36 13.13 18.83
N SER A 272 -32.26 12.32 19.42
CA SER A 272 -33.60 12.11 18.85
C SER A 272 -34.31 13.46 18.55
N GLY A 273 -34.79 13.62 17.31
CA GLY A 273 -35.44 14.83 16.84
C GLY A 273 -34.46 15.98 16.49
N CYS A 274 -33.17 15.80 16.58
CA CYS A 274 -32.16 16.86 16.38
C CYS A 274 -31.36 16.74 15.09
N GLY A 275 -31.73 15.86 14.19
CA GLY A 275 -31.07 15.71 12.90
C GLY A 275 -31.08 14.27 12.38
N GLU A 276 -30.70 14.12 11.12
CA GLU A 276 -30.54 12.85 10.45
C GLU A 276 -29.13 12.75 9.85
N ASP A 277 -28.63 11.54 9.79
CA ASP A 277 -27.36 11.29 9.12
C ASP A 277 -27.49 11.52 7.62
N ARG A 278 -26.82 12.55 7.10
CA ARG A 278 -26.68 12.79 5.66
C ARG A 278 -25.62 11.92 5.01
N PHE A 279 -24.81 11.23 5.80
CA PHE A 279 -23.82 10.29 5.31
C PHE A 279 -24.51 8.97 4.96
N GLN A 280 -24.15 8.39 3.82
CA GLN A 280 -24.60 7.04 3.49
C GLN A 280 -24.02 6.07 4.53
N PRO A 281 -24.84 5.48 5.41
CA PRO A 281 -24.34 4.64 6.48
C PRO A 281 -23.86 3.28 5.97
N MET A 282 -24.03 3.00 4.70
CA MET A 282 -23.86 1.70 4.08
C MET A 282 -23.05 1.81 2.80
N GLN A 283 -22.10 0.87 2.61
CA GLN A 283 -21.28 0.83 1.42
C GLN A 283 -20.90 -0.62 1.06
N PHE A 284 -20.90 -0.93 -0.24
CA PHE A 284 -20.38 -2.21 -0.72
C PHE A 284 -18.85 -2.26 -0.59
N ILE A 285 -18.36 -3.32 0.04
CA ILE A 285 -16.94 -3.68 0.03
C ILE A 285 -16.64 -4.35 -1.32
N TYR A 286 -17.48 -5.31 -1.69
CA TYR A 286 -17.37 -6.04 -2.95
C TYR A 286 -18.77 -6.43 -3.48
N PRO A 287 -19.03 -6.25 -4.76
CA PRO A 287 -18.21 -5.53 -5.74
C PRO A 287 -18.27 -4.00 -5.54
N PRO A 288 -17.23 -3.25 -5.97
CA PRO A 288 -17.29 -1.80 -5.94
C PRO A 288 -18.40 -1.29 -6.88
N MET A 289 -18.97 -0.14 -6.54
CA MET A 289 -20.04 0.48 -7.34
C MET A 289 -19.64 0.62 -8.81
N GLY A 290 -20.51 0.19 -9.71
CA GLY A 290 -20.28 0.24 -11.16
C GLY A 290 -19.37 -0.84 -11.71
N ALA A 291 -18.92 -1.79 -10.90
CA ALA A 291 -18.11 -2.91 -11.39
C ALA A 291 -18.91 -3.82 -12.32
N ARG A 292 -18.29 -4.21 -13.43
CA ARG A 292 -18.79 -5.28 -14.30
C ARG A 292 -18.10 -6.59 -13.94
N ILE A 293 -18.87 -7.60 -13.54
CA ILE A 293 -18.33 -8.86 -13.08
C ILE A 293 -18.70 -9.95 -14.09
N HIS A 294 -17.69 -10.68 -14.55
CA HIS A 294 -17.86 -11.90 -15.31
C HIS A 294 -17.91 -13.10 -14.36
N LEU A 295 -19.02 -13.81 -14.32
CA LEU A 295 -19.12 -15.07 -13.60
C LEU A 295 -18.65 -16.19 -14.54
N PRO A 296 -17.51 -16.84 -14.28
CA PRO A 296 -17.07 -17.98 -15.08
C PRO A 296 -18.02 -19.15 -14.86
N LYS A 297 -18.20 -19.97 -15.88
CA LYS A 297 -18.86 -21.28 -15.73
C LYS A 297 -17.91 -22.21 -14.99
N GLN A 298 -18.42 -22.97 -14.06
CA GLN A 298 -17.67 -24.03 -13.39
C GLN A 298 -17.45 -25.21 -14.34
N MET A 299 -16.56 -26.12 -13.98
CA MET A 299 -16.23 -27.28 -14.81
C MET A 299 -17.43 -28.22 -15.03
N ASP A 300 -18.42 -28.20 -14.12
CA ASP A 300 -19.68 -28.95 -14.23
C ASP A 300 -20.75 -28.23 -15.08
N GLY A 301 -20.41 -27.08 -15.68
CA GLY A 301 -21.32 -26.27 -16.48
C GLY A 301 -22.23 -25.34 -15.67
N SER A 302 -22.21 -25.40 -14.36
CA SER A 302 -22.97 -24.51 -13.49
C SER A 302 -22.42 -23.06 -13.56
N LYS A 303 -23.28 -22.07 -13.24
CA LYS A 303 -22.84 -20.67 -13.13
C LYS A 303 -22.05 -20.48 -11.84
N GLY A 304 -20.92 -19.76 -11.93
CA GLY A 304 -20.16 -19.36 -10.76
C GLY A 304 -20.99 -18.53 -9.78
N GLN A 305 -20.62 -18.56 -8.51
CA GLN A 305 -21.24 -17.78 -7.45
C GLN A 305 -20.48 -16.47 -7.26
N LEU A 306 -21.19 -15.41 -6.92
CA LEU A 306 -20.64 -14.12 -6.53
C LEU A 306 -20.93 -13.89 -5.05
N THR A 307 -19.89 -13.71 -4.27
CA THR A 307 -20.03 -13.20 -2.90
C THR A 307 -20.17 -11.70 -2.96
N VAL A 308 -21.17 -11.15 -2.31
CA VAL A 308 -21.39 -9.70 -2.18
C VAL A 308 -21.17 -9.34 -0.73
N GLU A 309 -20.28 -8.38 -0.49
CA GLU A 309 -19.93 -7.92 0.84
C GLU A 309 -20.34 -6.45 1.00
N LEU A 310 -20.94 -6.15 2.14
CA LEU A 310 -21.43 -4.83 2.48
C LEU A 310 -21.07 -4.50 3.93
N VAL A 311 -20.74 -3.24 4.19
CA VAL A 311 -20.52 -2.72 5.53
C VAL A 311 -21.57 -1.67 5.86
N HIS A 312 -22.04 -1.66 7.11
CA HIS A 312 -22.90 -0.66 7.67
C HIS A 312 -22.28 -0.03 8.91
N SER A 313 -22.31 1.30 9.04
CA SER A 313 -21.69 2.04 10.16
C SER A 313 -22.35 1.75 11.52
N HIS A 314 -23.64 1.38 11.52
CA HIS A 314 -24.36 1.04 12.74
C HIS A 314 -24.42 -0.46 12.91
N PRO A 315 -23.95 -1.01 14.07
CA PRO A 315 -24.09 -2.44 14.37
C PRO A 315 -25.57 -2.83 14.52
N ASN A 316 -25.86 -4.09 14.29
CA ASN A 316 -27.21 -4.68 14.44
C ASN A 316 -28.30 -4.10 13.53
N THR A 317 -27.93 -3.57 12.37
CA THR A 317 -28.88 -3.11 11.36
C THR A 317 -29.31 -4.27 10.47
N THR A 318 -30.61 -4.47 10.30
CA THR A 318 -31.15 -5.45 9.35
C THR A 318 -30.97 -4.92 7.93
N ILE A 319 -30.30 -5.70 7.08
CA ILE A 319 -30.01 -5.34 5.70
C ILE A 319 -30.89 -6.17 4.77
N TYR A 320 -31.64 -5.49 3.92
CA TYR A 320 -32.44 -6.13 2.89
C TYR A 320 -31.72 -6.09 1.55
N TRP A 321 -31.54 -7.26 0.93
CA TRP A 321 -30.93 -7.38 -0.37
C TRP A 321 -31.97 -7.38 -1.47
N HIS A 322 -31.83 -6.51 -2.46
CA HIS A 322 -32.64 -6.53 -3.67
C HIS A 322 -31.74 -6.77 -4.88
N LEU A 323 -31.91 -7.92 -5.53
CA LEU A 323 -31.21 -8.27 -6.76
C LEU A 323 -32.15 -8.01 -7.94
N ALA A 324 -31.92 -6.92 -8.68
CA ALA A 324 -32.66 -6.65 -9.91
C ALA A 324 -31.89 -7.25 -11.09
N VAL A 325 -32.41 -8.34 -11.65
CA VAL A 325 -31.97 -8.87 -12.94
C VAL A 325 -33.05 -8.48 -13.94
N SER A 326 -32.66 -7.92 -15.07
CA SER A 326 -33.59 -7.33 -16.04
C SER A 326 -34.65 -8.31 -16.59
N TYR A 327 -34.60 -9.60 -16.30
CA TYR A 327 -35.60 -10.59 -16.76
C TYR A 327 -35.82 -11.83 -15.88
N THR A 328 -35.28 -11.96 -14.65
CA THR A 328 -35.64 -13.07 -13.76
C THR A 328 -35.55 -12.69 -12.29
N HIS A 329 -36.63 -12.91 -11.55
CA HIS A 329 -36.65 -12.80 -10.10
C HIS A 329 -35.96 -14.01 -9.48
N LEU A 330 -34.82 -13.81 -8.80
CA LEU A 330 -34.24 -14.79 -7.91
C LEU A 330 -34.56 -14.38 -6.46
N ARG A 331 -35.09 -15.31 -5.68
CA ARG A 331 -35.27 -15.09 -4.24
C ARG A 331 -33.90 -14.99 -3.57
N ALA A 332 -33.67 -13.90 -2.84
CA ALA A 332 -32.50 -13.77 -1.99
C ALA A 332 -32.68 -14.62 -0.72
N HIS A 333 -31.67 -15.39 -0.37
CA HIS A 333 -31.58 -16.03 0.95
C HIS A 333 -30.97 -15.02 1.93
N GLU A 334 -31.64 -14.83 3.07
CA GLU A 334 -31.13 -14.00 4.15
C GLU A 334 -29.85 -14.65 4.71
N THR A 335 -28.76 -13.92 4.74
CA THR A 335 -27.61 -14.21 5.59
C THR A 335 -27.57 -13.20 6.73
N LYS A 336 -27.68 -13.69 7.96
CA LYS A 336 -27.44 -12.88 9.15
C LYS A 336 -25.95 -12.51 9.20
N ALA A 337 -25.69 -11.21 9.36
CA ALA A 337 -24.35 -10.68 9.70
C ALA A 337 -24.01 -10.99 11.15
#